data_b482b8c0718831f7db21f2d6d213ea6a
#
_entry.id   b482b8c0718831f7db21f2d6d213ea6a
#
_cell.length_a   1.000
_cell.length_b   1.000
_cell.length_c   1.000
_cell.angle_alpha   90.00
_cell.angle_beta   90.00
_cell.angle_gamma   90.00
#
_symmetry.space_group_name_H-M   'P 1'
#
loop_
_entity.id
_entity.type
_entity.pdbx_description
1 polymer ?
#
loop_
_entity_poly.entity_id
_entity_poly.type
_entity_poly.pdbx_seq_one_letter_code
_entity_poly.pdbx_strand_id
1 'polypeptide(L)'
;FQPDHLVKHGDIIRGEDWTVECVYTPGHTSNHLCFALQEQRALFTGDHVMGWSTSIISPPDGDMAAYMDSLQLLLERDDQVYWPTHGPSVIDPKTHVQAYIDHRLDRERQILLCIEQGTHQIRDMVPLMYKDTPQFMYPAAARSVLAAIENQVQKEQVREEGEGPAMDKAYHLA
;
A
#
# COMPACT_ATOMS: atom_id res chain seq x y z
N PHE A 1 -20.24 -16.12 -5.67
CA PHE A 1 -20.53 -15.79 -4.27
C PHE A 1 -21.47 -14.58 -4.21
N GLN A 2 -22.56 -14.69 -3.46
CA GLN A 2 -23.45 -13.57 -3.14
C GLN A 2 -23.45 -13.41 -1.63
N PRO A 3 -22.96 -12.25 -1.11
CA PRO A 3 -22.97 -11.99 0.32
C PRO A 3 -24.41 -11.72 0.81
N ASP A 4 -24.75 -12.14 2.02
CA ASP A 4 -26.02 -11.83 2.65
C ASP A 4 -26.13 -10.35 3.03
N HIS A 5 -24.99 -9.74 3.39
CA HIS A 5 -24.88 -8.33 3.76
C HIS A 5 -23.64 -7.70 3.13
N LEU A 6 -23.80 -6.46 2.65
CA LEU A 6 -22.69 -5.60 2.24
C LEU A 6 -22.34 -4.66 3.38
N VAL A 7 -21.06 -4.49 3.62
CA VAL A 7 -20.54 -3.61 4.67
C VAL A 7 -19.70 -2.48 4.09
N LYS A 8 -19.64 -1.36 4.78
CA LYS A 8 -18.88 -0.16 4.41
C LYS A 8 -18.16 0.42 5.64
N HIS A 9 -17.34 1.44 5.42
CA HIS A 9 -16.66 2.16 6.49
C HIS A 9 -17.63 2.63 7.58
N GLY A 10 -17.27 2.36 8.83
CA GLY A 10 -18.02 2.75 10.02
C GLY A 10 -19.20 1.82 10.36
N ASP A 11 -19.49 0.80 9.54
CA ASP A 11 -20.51 -0.18 9.90
C ASP A 11 -20.04 -0.99 11.11
N ILE A 12 -21.00 -1.28 12.01
CA ILE A 12 -20.77 -2.02 13.25
C ILE A 12 -21.53 -3.36 13.18
N ILE A 13 -20.77 -4.43 13.26
CA ILE A 13 -21.31 -5.80 13.37
C ILE A 13 -21.20 -6.23 14.84
N ARG A 14 -22.28 -6.73 15.41
CA ARG A 14 -22.35 -7.15 16.81
C ARG A 14 -22.68 -8.62 16.92
N GLY A 15 -21.90 -9.33 17.73
CA GLY A 15 -22.24 -10.64 18.27
C GLY A 15 -22.70 -10.55 19.71
N GLU A 16 -22.73 -11.69 20.39
CA GLU A 16 -23.19 -11.77 21.79
C GLU A 16 -22.18 -11.02 22.72
N ASP A 17 -20.88 -11.27 22.55
CA ASP A 17 -19.80 -10.74 23.41
C ASP A 17 -18.73 -9.99 22.61
N TRP A 18 -19.00 -9.56 21.38
CA TRP A 18 -18.03 -8.86 20.55
C TRP A 18 -18.66 -7.81 19.63
N THR A 19 -17.88 -6.80 19.34
CA THR A 19 -18.23 -5.71 18.45
C THR A 19 -17.11 -5.49 17.45
N VAL A 20 -17.41 -5.55 16.15
CA VAL A 20 -16.48 -5.31 15.05
C VAL A 20 -16.90 -4.08 14.27
N GLU A 21 -15.98 -3.13 14.14
CA GLU A 21 -16.11 -1.97 13.27
C GLU A 21 -15.43 -2.25 11.92
N CYS A 22 -16.10 -1.93 10.83
CA CYS A 22 -15.55 -2.01 9.47
C CYS A 22 -14.79 -0.73 9.15
N VAL A 23 -13.49 -0.82 8.89
CA VAL A 23 -12.61 0.30 8.58
C VAL A 23 -12.17 0.21 7.12
N TYR A 24 -12.69 1.10 6.27
CA TYR A 24 -12.31 1.13 4.85
C TYR A 24 -10.89 1.63 4.68
N THR A 25 -10.05 0.81 4.07
CA THR A 25 -8.61 1.05 3.88
C THR A 25 -8.19 0.69 2.45
N PRO A 26 -8.64 1.47 1.45
CA PRO A 26 -8.30 1.22 0.05
C PRO A 26 -6.81 1.42 -0.22
N GLY A 27 -6.33 0.86 -1.32
CA GLY A 27 -4.99 1.08 -1.82
C GLY A 27 -4.26 -0.20 -2.21
N HIS A 28 -4.26 -1.26 -1.38
CA HIS A 28 -3.82 -2.58 -1.82
C HIS A 28 -4.82 -3.14 -2.84
N THR A 29 -6.10 -3.08 -2.51
CA THR A 29 -7.24 -3.23 -3.42
C THR A 29 -8.23 -2.09 -3.19
N SER A 30 -9.03 -1.76 -4.21
CA SER A 30 -10.01 -0.66 -4.15
C SER A 30 -11.12 -0.86 -3.11
N ASN A 31 -11.42 -2.10 -2.76
CA ASN A 31 -12.50 -2.48 -1.84
C ASN A 31 -12.01 -3.00 -0.48
N HIS A 32 -10.73 -2.80 -0.14
CA HIS A 32 -10.16 -3.35 1.09
C HIS A 32 -10.82 -2.78 2.34
N LEU A 33 -11.10 -3.66 3.30
CA LEU A 33 -11.60 -3.34 4.64
C LEU A 33 -10.72 -4.01 5.69
N CYS A 34 -10.34 -3.26 6.71
CA CYS A 34 -9.89 -3.79 7.98
C CYS A 34 -11.09 -3.95 8.93
N PHE A 35 -10.94 -4.80 9.95
CA PHE A 35 -11.98 -5.07 10.92
C PHE A 35 -11.43 -4.85 12.35
N ALA A 36 -11.98 -3.89 13.08
CA ALA A 36 -11.55 -3.58 14.43
C ALA A 36 -12.44 -4.27 15.46
N LEU A 37 -11.85 -5.18 16.24
CA LEU A 37 -12.47 -5.82 17.40
C LEU A 37 -12.32 -4.89 18.60
N GLN A 38 -13.42 -4.23 18.99
CA GLN A 38 -13.39 -3.11 19.94
C GLN A 38 -12.96 -3.55 21.36
N GLU A 39 -13.47 -4.70 21.85
CA GLU A 39 -13.23 -5.22 23.19
C GLU A 39 -11.74 -5.53 23.43
N GLN A 40 -11.00 -5.86 22.37
CA GLN A 40 -9.59 -6.18 22.46
C GLN A 40 -8.67 -5.06 21.94
N ARG A 41 -9.24 -3.96 21.44
CA ARG A 41 -8.51 -2.91 20.74
C ARG A 41 -7.57 -3.50 19.67
N ALA A 42 -8.09 -4.47 18.92
CA ALA A 42 -7.36 -5.25 17.93
C ALA A 42 -7.91 -4.96 16.53
N LEU A 43 -7.01 -4.82 15.57
CA LEU A 43 -7.37 -4.61 14.17
C LEU A 43 -6.90 -5.79 13.31
N PHE A 44 -7.84 -6.41 12.60
CA PHE A 44 -7.53 -7.36 11.53
C PHE A 44 -7.24 -6.56 10.26
N THR A 45 -5.97 -6.49 9.88
CA THR A 45 -5.48 -5.57 8.84
C THR A 45 -5.52 -6.16 7.43
N GLY A 46 -5.86 -7.44 7.27
CA GLY A 46 -5.81 -8.10 5.97
C GLY A 46 -4.42 -7.97 5.35
N ASP A 47 -4.40 -7.65 4.06
CA ASP A 47 -3.17 -7.41 3.30
C ASP A 47 -2.78 -5.91 3.24
N HIS A 48 -3.53 -5.03 3.92
CA HIS A 48 -3.18 -3.61 3.97
C HIS A 48 -1.90 -3.36 4.77
N VAL A 49 -1.78 -3.99 5.94
CA VAL A 49 -0.56 -3.97 6.77
C VAL A 49 -0.20 -5.41 7.14
N MET A 50 0.92 -5.90 6.64
CA MET A 50 1.44 -7.24 6.89
C MET A 50 2.49 -7.24 8.02
N GLY A 51 2.76 -8.41 8.61
CA GLY A 51 3.68 -8.53 9.75
C GLY A 51 5.17 -8.68 9.38
N TRP A 52 5.53 -8.80 8.09
CA TRP A 52 6.92 -9.09 7.67
C TRP A 52 7.44 -8.24 6.52
N SER A 53 6.58 -7.70 5.68
CA SER A 53 6.98 -6.88 4.53
C SER A 53 5.87 -5.91 4.16
N THR A 54 6.19 -4.87 3.40
CA THR A 54 5.16 -3.96 2.89
C THR A 54 4.31 -4.62 1.81
N SER A 55 3.03 -4.25 1.75
CA SER A 55 2.05 -4.76 0.80
C SER A 55 2.41 -4.39 -0.64
N ILE A 56 2.06 -5.23 -1.59
CA ILE A 56 2.19 -4.92 -3.01
C ILE A 56 1.01 -4.04 -3.42
N ILE A 57 1.28 -2.91 -4.05
CA ILE A 57 0.27 -2.04 -4.65
C ILE A 57 0.36 -2.22 -6.15
N SER A 58 -0.73 -2.72 -6.75
CA SER A 58 -0.73 -3.13 -8.15
C SER A 58 -1.88 -2.48 -8.93
N PRO A 59 -1.62 -1.42 -9.72
CA PRO A 59 -2.62 -0.89 -10.64
C PRO A 59 -3.15 -1.96 -11.62
N PRO A 60 -4.40 -1.84 -12.10
CA PRO A 60 -5.28 -0.69 -11.92
C PRO A 60 -6.14 -0.72 -10.66
N ASP A 61 -6.21 -1.82 -9.91
CA ASP A 61 -7.02 -1.91 -8.69
C ASP A 61 -6.32 -1.31 -7.47
N GLY A 62 -4.99 -1.51 -7.37
CA GLY A 62 -4.16 -0.87 -6.34
C GLY A 62 -3.87 0.59 -6.66
N ASP A 63 -3.94 1.46 -5.64
CA ASP A 63 -3.70 2.90 -5.72
C ASP A 63 -2.79 3.35 -4.58
N MET A 64 -1.66 4.00 -4.92
CA MET A 64 -0.65 4.41 -3.93
C MET A 64 -1.13 5.60 -3.09
N ALA A 65 -1.87 6.54 -3.66
CA ALA A 65 -2.39 7.69 -2.92
C ALA A 65 -3.40 7.21 -1.86
N ALA A 66 -4.38 6.41 -2.28
CA ALA A 66 -5.37 5.82 -1.38
C ALA A 66 -4.71 4.93 -0.30
N TYR A 67 -3.63 4.21 -0.65
CA TYR A 67 -2.87 3.40 0.30
C TYR A 67 -2.20 4.26 1.38
N MET A 68 -1.57 5.37 1.00
CA MET A 68 -0.92 6.29 1.93
C MET A 68 -1.95 6.98 2.85
N ASP A 69 -3.09 7.40 2.31
CA ASP A 69 -4.20 7.98 3.10
C ASP A 69 -4.74 6.96 4.11
N SER A 70 -4.88 5.70 3.70
CA SER A 70 -5.31 4.62 4.58
C SER A 70 -4.29 4.33 5.69
N LEU A 71 -2.97 4.41 5.42
CA LEU A 71 -1.93 4.30 6.45
C LEU A 71 -2.01 5.47 7.45
N GLN A 72 -2.27 6.70 6.99
CA GLN A 72 -2.48 7.86 7.86
C GLN A 72 -3.71 7.68 8.76
N LEU A 73 -4.83 7.19 8.20
CA LEU A 73 -6.03 6.84 8.98
C LEU A 73 -5.68 5.85 10.11
N LEU A 74 -4.84 4.85 9.83
CA LEU A 74 -4.42 3.87 10.85
C LEU A 74 -3.55 4.47 11.96
N LEU A 75 -2.74 5.51 11.68
CA LEU A 75 -1.96 6.21 12.71
C LEU A 75 -2.85 7.00 13.70
N GLU A 76 -4.02 7.46 13.25
CA GLU A 76 -4.97 8.19 14.08
C GLU A 76 -5.76 7.27 15.04
N ARG A 77 -5.77 5.96 14.76
CA ARG A 77 -6.43 4.95 15.58
C ARG A 77 -5.62 4.63 16.83
N ASP A 78 -6.26 4.02 17.81
CA ASP A 78 -5.65 3.63 19.07
C ASP A 78 -5.65 2.11 19.32
N ASP A 79 -5.74 1.32 18.23
CA ASP A 79 -5.63 -0.14 18.29
C ASP A 79 -4.27 -0.55 18.88
N GLN A 80 -4.26 -1.56 19.73
CA GLN A 80 -3.07 -2.01 20.47
C GLN A 80 -2.32 -3.15 19.78
N VAL A 81 -3.01 -3.88 18.91
CA VAL A 81 -2.44 -5.02 18.19
C VAL A 81 -3.06 -5.14 16.82
N TYR A 82 -2.23 -5.45 15.80
CA TYR A 82 -2.71 -5.83 14.48
C TYR A 82 -2.54 -7.32 14.23
N TRP A 83 -3.57 -7.89 13.61
CA TRP A 83 -3.60 -9.27 13.14
C TRP A 83 -3.67 -9.26 11.61
N PRO A 84 -2.51 -9.36 10.93
CA PRO A 84 -2.47 -9.39 9.48
C PRO A 84 -2.83 -10.76 8.91
N THR A 85 -3.17 -10.81 7.61
CA THR A 85 -3.33 -12.08 6.89
C THR A 85 -1.98 -12.80 6.75
N HIS A 86 -0.88 -12.04 6.62
CA HIS A 86 0.46 -12.57 6.43
C HIS A 86 1.45 -12.03 7.45
N GLY A 87 2.21 -12.94 8.08
CA GLY A 87 3.22 -12.63 9.08
C GLY A 87 2.73 -12.68 10.52
N PRO A 88 3.58 -12.38 11.48
CA PRO A 88 3.22 -12.34 12.91
C PRO A 88 2.31 -11.15 13.24
N SER A 89 1.66 -11.20 14.40
CA SER A 89 0.94 -10.05 14.94
C SER A 89 1.89 -8.87 15.18
N VAL A 90 1.37 -7.66 15.03
CA VAL A 90 2.08 -6.40 15.26
C VAL A 90 1.64 -5.83 16.60
N ILE A 91 2.54 -5.79 17.57
CA ILE A 91 2.27 -5.34 18.95
C ILE A 91 2.55 -3.85 19.19
N ASP A 92 3.18 -3.18 18.25
CA ASP A 92 3.36 -1.72 18.20
C ASP A 92 2.88 -1.19 16.83
N PRO A 93 1.54 -1.08 16.65
CA PRO A 93 0.96 -0.70 15.38
C PRO A 93 1.45 0.63 14.83
N LYS A 94 1.57 1.65 15.68
CA LYS A 94 1.93 3.01 15.25
C LYS A 94 3.35 3.07 14.70
N THR A 95 4.32 2.50 15.41
CA THR A 95 5.70 2.43 14.93
C THR A 95 5.79 1.62 13.64
N HIS A 96 5.04 0.52 13.54
CA HIS A 96 5.05 -0.34 12.35
C HIS A 96 4.42 0.37 11.13
N VAL A 97 3.29 1.05 11.30
CA VAL A 97 2.64 1.82 10.22
C VAL A 97 3.52 3.00 9.79
N GLN A 98 4.16 3.70 10.74
CA GLN A 98 5.09 4.78 10.42
C GLN A 98 6.26 4.25 9.56
N ALA A 99 6.82 3.10 9.92
CA ALA A 99 7.88 2.48 9.12
C ALA A 99 7.41 2.14 7.68
N TYR A 100 6.15 1.76 7.49
CA TYR A 100 5.57 1.55 6.16
C TYR A 100 5.51 2.86 5.36
N ILE A 101 5.03 3.94 5.97
CA ILE A 101 4.96 5.27 5.36
C ILE A 101 6.37 5.71 4.95
N ASP A 102 7.34 5.64 5.87
CA ASP A 102 8.73 6.03 5.63
C ASP A 102 9.36 5.23 4.48
N HIS A 103 9.09 3.91 4.44
CA HIS A 103 9.53 3.06 3.33
C HIS A 103 8.92 3.49 1.99
N ARG A 104 7.62 3.86 1.93
CA ARG A 104 6.99 4.34 0.69
C ARG A 104 7.58 5.66 0.23
N LEU A 105 7.75 6.61 1.13
CA LEU A 105 8.38 7.89 0.83
C LEU A 105 9.84 7.73 0.37
N ASP A 106 10.56 6.76 0.95
CA ASP A 106 11.92 6.44 0.49
C ASP A 106 11.93 5.87 -0.93
N ARG A 107 10.99 4.98 -1.27
CA ARG A 107 10.84 4.46 -2.63
C ARG A 107 10.47 5.56 -3.64
N GLU A 108 9.59 6.49 -3.28
CA GLU A 108 9.29 7.67 -4.12
C GLU A 108 10.56 8.50 -4.38
N ARG A 109 11.38 8.78 -3.36
CA ARG A 109 12.66 9.48 -3.52
C ARG A 109 13.64 8.73 -4.44
N GLN A 110 13.74 7.42 -4.29
CA GLN A 110 14.61 6.59 -5.15
C GLN A 110 14.19 6.65 -6.63
N ILE A 111 12.88 6.66 -6.92
CA ILE A 111 12.34 6.84 -8.27
C ILE A 111 12.79 8.19 -8.86
N LEU A 112 12.59 9.28 -8.13
CA LEU A 112 12.99 10.62 -8.58
C LEU A 112 14.51 10.68 -8.85
N LEU A 113 15.32 10.11 -7.98
CA LEU A 113 16.78 10.01 -8.18
C LEU A 113 17.14 9.18 -9.41
N CYS A 114 16.46 8.08 -9.69
CA CYS A 114 16.67 7.30 -10.92
C CYS A 114 16.39 8.17 -12.17
N ILE A 115 15.31 8.93 -12.17
CA ILE A 115 14.94 9.82 -13.27
C ILE A 115 16.00 10.93 -13.44
N GLU A 116 16.42 11.58 -12.37
CA GLU A 116 17.49 12.61 -12.39
C GLU A 116 18.80 12.08 -12.97
N GLN A 117 19.12 10.80 -12.73
CA GLN A 117 20.30 10.12 -13.22
C GLN A 117 20.17 9.55 -14.63
N GLY A 118 19.03 9.83 -15.32
CA GLY A 118 18.78 9.41 -16.70
C GLY A 118 18.21 7.99 -16.84
N THR A 119 17.73 7.39 -15.75
CA THR A 119 17.02 6.10 -15.80
C THR A 119 15.51 6.37 -15.84
N HIS A 120 14.92 6.20 -17.01
CA HIS A 120 13.54 6.63 -17.29
C HIS A 120 12.52 5.51 -17.37
N GLN A 121 12.93 4.24 -17.39
CA GLN A 121 12.01 3.11 -17.54
C GLN A 121 11.97 2.27 -16.26
N ILE A 122 10.77 1.83 -15.88
CA ILE A 122 10.54 1.04 -14.67
C ILE A 122 11.42 -0.23 -14.63
N ARG A 123 11.56 -0.92 -15.77
CA ARG A 123 12.39 -2.13 -15.86
C ARG A 123 13.86 -1.89 -15.51
N ASP A 124 14.37 -0.67 -15.75
CA ASP A 124 15.75 -0.31 -15.47
C ASP A 124 15.91 0.26 -14.05
N MET A 125 14.86 0.87 -13.47
CA MET A 125 14.83 1.35 -12.09
C MET A 125 14.81 0.19 -11.08
N VAL A 126 14.01 -0.85 -11.35
CA VAL A 126 13.81 -1.97 -10.40
C VAL A 126 15.11 -2.62 -9.96
N PRO A 127 16.06 -3.02 -10.82
CA PRO A 127 17.34 -3.59 -10.39
C PRO A 127 18.19 -2.64 -9.54
N LEU A 128 18.05 -1.32 -9.74
CA LEU A 128 18.80 -0.31 -8.98
C LEU A 128 18.21 -0.13 -7.57
N MET A 129 16.89 -0.19 -7.46
CA MET A 129 16.15 0.05 -6.21
C MET A 129 16.04 -1.22 -5.34
N TYR A 130 16.08 -2.41 -5.95
CA TYR A 130 15.79 -3.69 -5.31
C TYR A 130 17.00 -4.66 -5.38
N LYS A 131 18.21 -4.14 -5.14
CA LYS A 131 19.48 -4.90 -5.26
C LYS A 131 19.53 -6.16 -4.39
N ASP A 132 18.92 -6.10 -3.20
CA ASP A 132 18.91 -7.19 -2.23
C ASP A 132 17.67 -8.10 -2.39
N THR A 133 16.83 -7.86 -3.40
CA THR A 133 15.61 -8.62 -3.65
C THR A 133 15.89 -9.69 -4.73
N PRO A 134 15.47 -10.95 -4.53
CA PRO A 134 15.60 -11.97 -5.55
C PRO A 134 14.93 -11.56 -6.86
N GLN A 135 15.59 -11.82 -8.01
CA GLN A 135 15.11 -11.37 -9.32
C GLN A 135 13.70 -11.86 -9.70
N PHE A 136 13.28 -13.04 -9.21
CA PHE A 136 11.92 -13.52 -9.45
C PHE A 136 10.84 -12.63 -8.84
N MET A 137 11.19 -11.75 -7.88
CA MET A 137 10.29 -10.76 -7.28
C MET A 137 10.22 -9.44 -8.07
N TYR A 138 11.09 -9.22 -9.05
CA TYR A 138 11.14 -7.97 -9.82
C TYR A 138 9.81 -7.62 -10.52
N PRO A 139 9.03 -8.58 -11.06
CA PRO A 139 7.71 -8.25 -11.61
C PRO A 139 6.74 -7.67 -10.58
N ALA A 140 6.77 -8.14 -9.33
CA ALA A 140 5.96 -7.60 -8.26
C ALA A 140 6.46 -6.23 -7.79
N ALA A 141 7.79 -6.06 -7.67
CA ALA A 141 8.42 -4.78 -7.38
C ALA A 141 8.08 -3.72 -8.45
N ALA A 142 8.14 -4.09 -9.73
CA ALA A 142 7.81 -3.20 -10.84
C ALA A 142 6.36 -2.66 -10.77
N ARG A 143 5.40 -3.47 -10.32
CA ARG A 143 4.02 -3.02 -10.11
C ARG A 143 3.92 -1.96 -9.00
N SER A 144 4.64 -2.17 -7.89
CA SER A 144 4.70 -1.17 -6.81
C SER A 144 5.44 0.11 -7.22
N VAL A 145 6.47 0.00 -8.08
CA VAL A 145 7.14 1.17 -8.67
C VAL A 145 6.18 1.92 -9.58
N LEU A 146 5.42 1.22 -10.43
CA LEU A 146 4.40 1.83 -11.27
C LEU A 146 3.37 2.61 -10.44
N ALA A 147 2.80 1.99 -9.39
CA ALA A 147 1.84 2.66 -8.52
C ALA A 147 2.40 3.94 -7.88
N ALA A 148 3.68 3.90 -7.46
CA ALA A 148 4.36 5.07 -6.91
C ALA A 148 4.58 6.16 -7.99
N ILE A 149 4.95 5.78 -9.21
CA ILE A 149 5.12 6.71 -10.33
C ILE A 149 3.77 7.35 -10.72
N GLU A 150 2.68 6.58 -10.80
CA GLU A 150 1.35 7.11 -11.10
C GLU A 150 0.92 8.15 -10.05
N ASN A 151 1.23 7.93 -8.76
CA ASN A 151 1.04 8.91 -7.71
C ASN A 151 1.89 10.18 -7.92
N GLN A 152 3.16 10.05 -8.38
CA GLN A 152 4.03 11.18 -8.70
C GLN A 152 3.54 11.96 -9.93
N VAL A 153 2.94 11.27 -10.92
CA VAL A 153 2.31 11.91 -12.08
C VAL A 153 1.07 12.69 -11.65
N GLN A 154 0.23 12.13 -10.78
CA GLN A 154 -0.94 12.84 -10.21
C GLN A 154 -0.54 14.08 -9.41
N LYS A 155 0.63 14.04 -8.74
CA LYS A 155 1.23 15.19 -8.02
C LYS A 155 1.96 16.17 -8.92
N GLU A 156 1.95 15.98 -10.22
CA GLU A 156 2.67 16.80 -11.21
C GLU A 156 4.19 16.89 -10.96
N GLN A 157 4.79 15.90 -10.31
CA GLN A 157 6.24 15.81 -10.07
C GLN A 157 6.96 15.02 -11.16
N VAL A 158 6.24 14.13 -11.83
CA VAL A 158 6.72 13.30 -12.93
C VAL A 158 5.74 13.40 -14.09
N ARG A 159 6.26 13.43 -15.32
CA ARG A 159 5.47 13.30 -16.54
C ARG A 159 5.82 11.99 -17.26
N GLU A 160 4.84 11.41 -17.90
CA GLU A 160 5.02 10.22 -18.74
C GLU A 160 5.28 10.61 -20.20
N GLU A 161 6.06 9.79 -20.91
CA GLU A 161 6.35 9.95 -22.34
C GLU A 161 6.30 8.59 -23.04
N GLY A 162 5.67 8.56 -24.21
CA GLY A 162 5.50 7.38 -25.05
C GLY A 162 4.06 6.89 -25.11
N GLU A 163 3.82 6.01 -26.06
CA GLU A 163 2.53 5.34 -26.25
C GLU A 163 2.57 3.92 -25.67
N GLY A 164 1.39 3.34 -25.40
CA GLY A 164 1.26 1.97 -24.93
C GLY A 164 1.06 1.82 -23.42
N PRO A 165 1.26 0.60 -22.88
CA PRO A 165 1.06 0.33 -21.46
C PRO A 165 1.98 1.16 -20.57
N ALA A 166 1.48 1.60 -19.40
CA ALA A 166 2.23 2.43 -18.46
C ALA A 166 3.57 1.80 -18.04
N MET A 167 3.64 0.46 -17.92
CA MET A 167 4.89 -0.26 -17.61
C MET A 167 6.01 -0.07 -18.63
N ASP A 168 5.69 0.30 -19.88
CA ASP A 168 6.64 0.41 -20.99
C ASP A 168 6.98 1.87 -21.35
N LYS A 169 6.30 2.83 -20.72
CA LYS A 169 6.54 4.26 -20.91
C LYS A 169 7.85 4.71 -20.28
N ALA A 170 8.35 5.87 -20.75
CA ALA A 170 9.41 6.59 -20.08
C ALA A 170 8.84 7.66 -19.14
N TYR A 171 9.54 7.95 -18.07
CA TYR A 171 9.14 8.87 -17.02
C TYR A 171 10.22 9.93 -16.81
N HIS A 172 9.82 11.19 -16.71
CA HIS A 172 10.71 12.33 -16.59
C HIS A 172 10.22 13.25 -15.48
N LEU A 173 11.12 14.04 -14.90
CA LEU A 173 10.71 15.11 -13.99
C LEU A 173 9.82 16.12 -14.74
N ALA A 174 8.79 16.63 -14.06
CA ALA A 174 7.85 17.60 -14.63
C ALA A 174 8.45 19.02 -14.74
#